data_333e3f100f1bae447d2c64794317dabf
#
_entry.id   333e3f100f1bae447d2c64794317dabf
#
_cell.length_a   1.000
_cell.length_b   1.000
_cell.length_c   1.000
_cell.angle_alpha   90.00
_cell.angle_beta   90.00
_cell.angle_gamma   90.00
#
_symmetry.space_group_name_H-M   'P 1'
#
loop_
_entity.id
_entity.type
_entity.pdbx_description
1 polymer ?
#
loop_
_entity_poly.entity_id
_entity_poly.type
_entity_poly.pdbx_seq_one_letter_code
_entity_poly.pdbx_strand_id
1 'polypeptide(L)'
;ALSQAALFAMGVSPYINASIIVQLLCIAIPALERMQKQEDGQKKIQAITRYLTTALGLVMGYGYYTVLCYYDSLNSNTLLADRSFFSGLIIVLAFTAGATIVMWMAEKIDFYGIGNGISMVLFASILSQGYAMLSSIISMFEAGKIVAPILFIVVSLIMLVGIVYVNDAERRLPVQYAKRVVGRKMYGGNQTFLPMKVLMTGVMPIIFANSFCMLPSTIASFLPNTGFATWVNNYFTSDKPVYGILFFLLIIFFNYFYVSVSYDPVEIANNLQKNGGSIPGIRPGEPTAQYIKKSLNKITLFGAIFLGIISILPMILSAATGESFSLSGNSLLIVVSIILETSLLLQSQVNMRHYKGFLE
;
A
#
# COMPACT_ATOMS: atom_id res chain seq x y z
N ALA A 1 15.35 13.19 -7.51
CA ALA A 1 15.73 13.27 -6.11
C ALA A 1 17.09 12.57 -5.87
N LEU A 2 17.28 11.34 -6.36
CA LEU A 2 18.53 10.59 -6.17
C LEU A 2 19.71 11.26 -6.90
N SER A 3 19.48 11.73 -8.13
CA SER A 3 20.50 12.45 -8.93
C SER A 3 20.92 13.79 -8.33
N GLN A 4 20.19 14.30 -7.35
CA GLN A 4 20.48 15.54 -6.62
C GLN A 4 20.90 15.29 -5.17
N ALA A 5 21.16 14.03 -4.77
CA ALA A 5 21.55 13.63 -3.42
C ALA A 5 20.69 14.26 -2.29
N ALA A 6 19.36 14.36 -2.52
CA ALA A 6 18.46 14.99 -1.58
C ALA A 6 18.36 14.17 -0.28
N LEU A 7 18.37 14.86 0.88
CA LEU A 7 18.30 14.25 2.21
C LEU A 7 17.11 13.28 2.37
N PHE A 8 15.99 13.59 1.77
CA PHE A 8 14.76 12.78 1.80
C PHE A 8 14.63 11.82 0.61
N ALA A 9 15.69 11.51 -0.13
CA ALA A 9 15.64 10.68 -1.33
C ALA A 9 15.08 9.27 -1.08
N MET A 10 15.33 8.70 0.12
CA MET A 10 14.79 7.39 0.52
C MET A 10 13.30 7.43 0.88
N GLY A 11 12.76 8.62 1.19
CA GLY A 11 11.34 8.77 1.57
C GLY A 11 10.91 7.84 2.70
N VAL A 12 9.75 7.22 2.54
CA VAL A 12 9.12 6.28 3.51
C VAL A 12 9.55 4.83 3.26
N SER A 13 10.31 4.54 2.19
CA SER A 13 10.61 3.16 1.76
C SER A 13 11.22 2.27 2.85
N PRO A 14 12.21 2.72 3.67
CA PRO A 14 12.77 1.88 4.74
C PRO A 14 11.72 1.51 5.80
N TYR A 15 10.81 2.44 6.11
CA TYR A 15 9.75 2.20 7.08
C TYR A 15 8.69 1.21 6.55
N ILE A 16 8.29 1.34 5.29
CA ILE A 16 7.37 0.40 4.65
C ILE A 16 7.95 -1.01 4.68
N ASN A 17 9.21 -1.17 4.26
CA ASN A 17 9.89 -2.46 4.27
C ASN A 17 10.01 -3.04 5.68
N ALA A 18 10.34 -2.23 6.69
CA ALA A 18 10.37 -2.64 8.08
C ALA A 18 8.99 -3.10 8.58
N SER A 19 7.95 -2.33 8.27
CA SER A 19 6.56 -2.66 8.64
C SER A 19 6.12 -4.00 8.03
N ILE A 20 6.44 -4.23 6.75
CA ILE A 20 6.16 -5.49 6.06
C ILE A 20 6.86 -6.65 6.75
N ILE A 21 8.16 -6.52 7.03
CA ILE A 21 8.95 -7.56 7.69
C ILE A 21 8.38 -7.87 9.07
N VAL A 22 8.06 -6.85 9.88
CA VAL A 22 7.48 -7.03 11.21
C VAL A 22 6.12 -7.69 11.14
N GLN A 23 5.25 -7.31 10.20
CA GLN A 23 3.94 -7.95 10.00
C GLN A 23 4.09 -9.43 9.63
N LEU A 24 5.02 -9.77 8.73
CA LEU A 24 5.31 -11.16 8.38
C LEU A 24 5.86 -11.95 9.58
N LEU A 25 6.74 -11.35 10.39
CA LEU A 25 7.27 -11.94 11.60
C LEU A 25 6.18 -12.15 12.66
N CYS A 26 5.22 -11.24 12.79
CA CYS A 26 4.08 -11.40 13.71
C CYS A 26 3.21 -12.61 13.35
N ILE A 27 3.16 -12.99 12.06
CA ILE A 27 2.43 -14.19 11.62
C ILE A 27 3.28 -15.45 11.83
N ALA A 28 4.59 -15.37 11.52
CA ALA A 28 5.49 -16.52 11.61
C ALA A 28 5.83 -16.90 13.06
N ILE A 29 5.87 -15.95 13.98
CA ILE A 29 6.30 -16.14 15.36
C ILE A 29 5.11 -15.98 16.32
N PRO A 30 4.63 -17.07 16.95
CA PRO A 30 3.46 -17.01 17.85
C PRO A 30 3.60 -16.08 19.05
N ALA A 31 4.84 -15.81 19.49
CA ALA A 31 5.10 -14.86 20.56
C ALA A 31 4.79 -13.42 20.15
N LEU A 32 5.13 -13.03 18.90
CA LEU A 32 4.83 -11.70 18.35
C LEU A 32 3.34 -11.57 18.02
N GLU A 33 2.68 -12.63 17.56
CA GLU A 33 1.23 -12.66 17.34
C GLU A 33 0.47 -12.37 18.64
N ARG A 34 0.83 -13.04 19.73
CA ARG A 34 0.24 -12.79 21.07
C ARG A 34 0.48 -11.35 21.54
N MET A 35 1.67 -10.82 21.27
CA MET A 35 2.03 -9.45 21.61
C MET A 35 1.18 -8.45 20.81
N GLN A 36 0.91 -8.72 19.53
CA GLN A 36 0.09 -7.85 18.68
C GLN A 36 -1.36 -7.74 19.16
N LYS A 37 -1.91 -8.79 19.77
CA LYS A 37 -3.28 -8.82 20.30
C LYS A 37 -3.44 -8.08 21.65
N GLN A 38 -2.35 -7.66 22.29
CA GLN A 38 -2.36 -6.92 23.55
C GLN A 38 -2.19 -5.43 23.29
N GLU A 39 -2.95 -4.56 23.99
CA GLU A 39 -2.86 -3.10 23.81
C GLU A 39 -1.45 -2.54 24.06
N ASP A 40 -0.76 -3.00 25.10
CA ASP A 40 0.64 -2.62 25.37
C ASP A 40 1.64 -3.27 24.38
N GLY A 41 1.27 -4.38 23.78
CA GLY A 41 2.08 -5.07 22.79
C GLY A 41 2.20 -4.32 21.48
N GLN A 42 1.16 -3.60 21.06
CA GLN A 42 1.21 -2.77 19.85
C GLN A 42 2.29 -1.69 19.94
N LYS A 43 2.47 -1.04 21.10
CA LYS A 43 3.55 -0.06 21.33
C LYS A 43 4.93 -0.68 21.19
N LYS A 44 5.10 -1.93 21.65
CA LYS A 44 6.37 -2.67 21.53
C LYS A 44 6.65 -3.04 20.07
N ILE A 45 5.63 -3.46 19.32
CA ILE A 45 5.75 -3.77 17.89
C ILE A 45 6.13 -2.51 17.10
N GLN A 46 5.51 -1.37 17.40
CA GLN A 46 5.90 -0.10 16.79
C GLN A 46 7.36 0.26 17.10
N ALA A 47 7.83 0.05 18.34
CA ALA A 47 9.23 0.27 18.69
C ALA A 47 10.18 -0.66 17.89
N ILE A 48 9.84 -1.94 17.75
CA ILE A 48 10.60 -2.89 16.91
C ILE A 48 10.65 -2.41 15.46
N THR A 49 9.52 -1.95 14.92
CA THR A 49 9.45 -1.40 13.55
C THR A 49 10.35 -0.18 13.39
N ARG A 50 10.42 0.73 14.37
CA ARG A 50 11.32 1.89 14.34
C ARG A 50 12.80 1.48 14.31
N TYR A 51 13.22 0.56 15.19
CA TYR A 51 14.60 0.07 15.19
C TYR A 51 14.96 -0.62 13.87
N LEU A 52 14.05 -1.46 13.36
CA LEU A 52 14.26 -2.14 12.08
C LEU A 52 14.30 -1.15 10.91
N THR A 53 13.46 -0.09 10.95
CA THR A 53 13.49 1.01 9.97
C THR A 53 14.86 1.68 9.92
N THR A 54 15.42 1.99 11.08
CA THR A 54 16.75 2.63 11.16
C THR A 54 17.84 1.69 10.65
N ALA A 55 17.80 0.40 11.00
CA ALA A 55 18.74 -0.59 10.50
C ALA A 55 18.65 -0.77 8.99
N LEU A 56 17.43 -0.90 8.45
CA LEU A 56 17.19 -0.97 6.99
C LEU A 56 17.57 0.33 6.29
N GLY A 57 17.37 1.48 6.95
CA GLY A 57 17.79 2.78 6.46
C GLY A 57 19.30 2.85 6.23
N LEU A 58 20.11 2.31 7.15
CA LEU A 58 21.57 2.22 6.98
C LEU A 58 21.94 1.31 5.80
N VAL A 59 21.34 0.14 5.70
CA VAL A 59 21.60 -0.80 4.59
C VAL A 59 21.22 -0.20 3.25
N MET A 60 20.00 0.33 3.14
CA MET A 60 19.52 0.97 1.90
C MET A 60 20.30 2.25 1.58
N GLY A 61 20.68 3.04 2.61
CA GLY A 61 21.52 4.22 2.46
C GLY A 61 22.88 3.90 1.84
N TYR A 62 23.49 2.78 2.25
CA TYR A 62 24.72 2.29 1.62
C TYR A 62 24.49 1.90 0.14
N GLY A 63 23.36 1.23 -0.16
CA GLY A 63 22.99 0.93 -1.56
C GLY A 63 22.82 2.18 -2.42
N TYR A 64 22.18 3.22 -1.88
CA TYR A 64 22.06 4.50 -2.57
C TYR A 64 23.42 5.21 -2.76
N TYR A 65 24.29 5.11 -1.78
CA TYR A 65 25.67 5.62 -1.91
C TYR A 65 26.43 4.93 -3.04
N THR A 66 26.34 3.60 -3.16
CA THR A 66 26.99 2.87 -4.27
C THR A 66 26.45 3.28 -5.64
N VAL A 67 25.14 3.50 -5.75
CA VAL A 67 24.52 4.03 -6.98
C VAL A 67 24.99 5.45 -7.30
N LEU A 68 25.12 6.33 -6.28
CA LEU A 68 25.70 7.66 -6.48
C LEU A 68 27.14 7.61 -6.97
N CYS A 69 27.97 6.74 -6.40
CA CYS A 69 29.34 6.53 -6.85
C CYS A 69 29.41 6.04 -8.29
N TYR A 70 28.46 5.18 -8.72
CA TYR A 70 28.37 4.72 -10.10
C TYR A 70 28.00 5.85 -11.06
N TYR A 71 26.98 6.65 -10.74
CA TYR A 71 26.60 7.83 -11.56
C TYR A 71 27.69 8.89 -11.60
N ASP A 72 28.41 9.10 -10.50
CA ASP A 72 29.54 10.02 -10.44
C ASP A 72 30.68 9.57 -11.36
N SER A 73 30.93 8.26 -11.46
CA SER A 73 31.93 7.71 -12.38
C SER A 73 31.54 7.90 -13.86
N LEU A 74 30.25 7.92 -14.17
CA LEU A 74 29.74 8.13 -15.55
C LEU A 74 29.76 9.62 -15.94
N ASN A 75 29.52 10.53 -14.98
CA ASN A 75 29.41 11.99 -15.19
C ASN A 75 30.69 12.77 -14.87
N SER A 76 31.85 12.17 -15.06
CA SER A 76 33.14 12.86 -14.92
C SER A 76 33.41 13.43 -13.51
N ASN A 77 32.98 12.72 -12.44
CA ASN A 77 33.25 13.06 -11.05
C ASN A 77 32.75 14.44 -10.59
N THR A 78 31.55 14.81 -11.00
CA THR A 78 30.95 16.13 -10.67
C THR A 78 30.00 16.10 -9.49
N LEU A 79 29.57 14.92 -9.03
CA LEU A 79 28.55 14.75 -7.99
C LEU A 79 29.14 14.63 -6.58
N LEU A 80 30.28 13.96 -6.45
CA LEU A 80 30.94 13.72 -5.17
C LEU A 80 32.27 14.47 -5.12
N ALA A 81 32.43 15.35 -4.13
CA ALA A 81 33.70 16.09 -3.95
C ALA A 81 34.87 15.17 -3.60
N ASP A 82 34.61 14.16 -2.75
CA ASP A 82 35.58 13.17 -2.31
C ASP A 82 34.96 11.78 -2.18
N ARG A 83 35.69 10.74 -2.60
CA ARG A 83 35.30 9.33 -2.42
C ARG A 83 35.93 8.69 -1.18
N SER A 84 36.18 9.51 -0.14
CA SER A 84 36.73 9.01 1.12
C SER A 84 35.65 8.16 1.86
N PHE A 85 36.14 7.19 2.64
CA PHE A 85 35.29 6.39 3.55
C PHE A 85 34.41 7.29 4.46
N PHE A 86 35.00 8.38 4.93
CA PHE A 86 34.32 9.33 5.82
C PHE A 86 33.15 10.07 5.11
N SER A 87 33.37 10.47 3.85
CA SER A 87 32.34 11.08 3.01
C SER A 87 31.18 10.11 2.76
N GLY A 88 31.47 8.84 2.46
CA GLY A 88 30.47 7.80 2.30
C GLY A 88 29.66 7.58 3.58
N LEU A 89 30.31 7.52 4.73
CA LEU A 89 29.63 7.35 6.01
C LEU A 89 28.70 8.53 6.33
N ILE A 90 29.12 9.76 6.08
CA ILE A 90 28.28 10.96 6.26
C ILE A 90 27.05 10.90 5.37
N ILE A 91 27.19 10.53 4.10
CA ILE A 91 26.09 10.43 3.14
C ILE A 91 25.07 9.36 3.58
N VAL A 92 25.55 8.18 3.99
CA VAL A 92 24.70 7.09 4.48
C VAL A 92 23.94 7.51 5.73
N LEU A 93 24.60 8.16 6.68
CA LEU A 93 23.96 8.68 7.89
C LEU A 93 22.95 9.78 7.57
N ALA A 94 23.25 10.68 6.62
CA ALA A 94 22.35 11.73 6.19
C ALA A 94 21.06 11.16 5.56
N PHE A 95 21.18 10.18 4.68
CA PHE A 95 20.01 9.50 4.11
C PHE A 95 19.18 8.77 5.17
N THR A 96 19.83 8.08 6.10
CA THR A 96 19.15 7.40 7.20
C THR A 96 18.45 8.39 8.11
N ALA A 97 19.07 9.50 8.44
CA ALA A 97 18.47 10.58 9.23
C ALA A 97 17.25 11.16 8.50
N GLY A 98 17.32 11.40 7.18
CA GLY A 98 16.19 11.83 6.38
C GLY A 98 15.01 10.87 6.44
N ALA A 99 15.25 9.57 6.27
CA ALA A 99 14.21 8.54 6.35
C ALA A 99 13.58 8.45 7.75
N THR A 100 14.38 8.59 8.82
CA THR A 100 13.86 8.58 10.20
C THR A 100 13.04 9.82 10.54
N ILE A 101 13.39 10.98 9.99
CA ILE A 101 12.57 12.20 10.11
C ILE A 101 11.22 12.01 9.43
N VAL A 102 11.19 11.45 8.21
CA VAL A 102 9.94 11.18 7.48
C VAL A 102 9.06 10.17 8.25
N MET A 103 9.67 9.11 8.81
CA MET A 103 8.95 8.18 9.69
C MET A 103 8.35 8.89 10.90
N TRP A 104 9.12 9.74 11.59
CA TRP A 104 8.63 10.50 12.72
C TRP A 104 7.49 11.44 12.35
N MET A 105 7.55 12.09 11.18
CA MET A 105 6.45 12.91 10.67
C MET A 105 5.19 12.08 10.42
N ALA A 106 5.31 10.90 9.81
CA ALA A 106 4.19 9.99 9.59
C ALA A 106 3.52 9.59 10.92
N GLU A 107 4.31 9.22 11.94
CA GLU A 107 3.77 8.91 13.27
C GLU A 107 3.09 10.11 13.95
N LYS A 108 3.60 11.32 13.76
CA LYS A 108 2.92 12.53 14.26
C LYS A 108 1.58 12.77 13.58
N ILE A 109 1.47 12.46 12.30
CA ILE A 109 0.20 12.52 11.58
C ILE A 109 -0.77 11.46 12.13
N ASP A 110 -0.31 10.24 12.44
CA ASP A 110 -1.14 9.20 13.07
C ASP A 110 -1.72 9.65 14.43
N PHE A 111 -0.93 10.38 15.25
CA PHE A 111 -1.36 10.81 16.57
C PHE A 111 -2.23 12.07 16.59
N TYR A 112 -1.92 13.04 15.74
CA TYR A 112 -2.54 14.37 15.78
C TYR A 112 -3.35 14.71 14.54
N GLY A 113 -3.17 13.93 13.45
CA GLY A 113 -3.81 14.15 12.17
C GLY A 113 -5.06 13.31 11.96
N ILE A 114 -5.42 13.12 10.69
CA ILE A 114 -6.57 12.34 10.25
C ILE A 114 -6.08 11.23 9.34
N GLY A 115 -6.49 10.01 9.61
CA GLY A 115 -6.14 8.85 8.81
C GLY A 115 -4.75 8.29 9.12
N ASN A 116 -4.22 7.51 8.18
CA ASN A 116 -2.92 6.87 8.32
C ASN A 116 -1.81 7.80 7.83
N GLY A 117 -0.86 8.14 8.71
CA GLY A 117 0.21 9.10 8.42
C GLY A 117 1.15 8.66 7.31
N ILE A 118 1.43 7.35 7.18
CA ILE A 118 2.26 6.81 6.09
C ILE A 118 1.55 7.04 4.75
N SER A 119 0.26 6.73 4.70
CA SER A 119 -0.57 6.95 3.52
C SER A 119 -0.57 8.43 3.12
N MET A 120 -0.68 9.35 4.09
CA MET A 120 -0.63 10.80 3.84
C MET A 120 0.73 11.25 3.30
N VAL A 121 1.84 10.72 3.82
CA VAL A 121 3.18 11.04 3.29
C VAL A 121 3.36 10.49 1.88
N LEU A 122 2.88 9.27 1.60
CA LEU A 122 2.88 8.70 0.25
C LEU A 122 2.04 9.55 -0.71
N PHE A 123 0.85 9.97 -0.29
CA PHE A 123 -0.02 10.86 -1.05
C PHE A 123 0.68 12.17 -1.43
N ALA A 124 1.29 12.85 -0.44
CA ALA A 124 2.04 14.08 -0.68
C ALA A 124 3.23 13.87 -1.64
N SER A 125 3.94 12.75 -1.50
CA SER A 125 5.06 12.39 -2.37
C SER A 125 4.62 12.17 -3.83
N ILE A 126 3.47 11.50 -4.03
CA ILE A 126 2.92 11.27 -5.38
C ILE A 126 2.41 12.57 -5.98
N LEU A 127 1.70 13.40 -5.19
CA LEU A 127 1.21 14.71 -5.65
C LEU A 127 2.35 15.65 -6.07
N SER A 128 3.48 15.61 -5.36
CA SER A 128 4.65 16.43 -5.73
C SER A 128 5.21 16.08 -7.11
N GLN A 129 5.01 14.84 -7.58
CA GLN A 129 5.39 14.41 -8.93
C GLN A 129 4.39 14.86 -10.01
N GLY A 130 3.21 15.33 -9.62
CA GLY A 130 2.16 15.76 -10.56
C GLY A 130 2.60 16.89 -11.48
N TYR A 131 3.42 17.82 -10.99
CA TYR A 131 3.99 18.89 -11.82
C TYR A 131 4.90 18.34 -12.93
N ALA A 132 5.79 17.41 -12.60
CA ALA A 132 6.66 16.77 -13.57
C ALA A 132 5.87 15.97 -14.63
N MET A 133 4.77 15.36 -14.21
CA MET A 133 3.84 14.69 -15.12
C MET A 133 3.16 15.67 -16.07
N LEU A 134 2.64 16.77 -15.56
CA LEU A 134 2.00 17.79 -16.41
C LEU A 134 2.99 18.37 -17.42
N SER A 135 4.22 18.68 -16.97
CA SER A 135 5.26 19.19 -17.87
C SER A 135 5.65 18.16 -18.95
N SER A 136 5.69 16.87 -18.62
CA SER A 136 5.98 15.81 -19.61
C SER A 136 4.84 15.65 -20.64
N ILE A 137 3.59 15.78 -20.23
CA ILE A 137 2.43 15.75 -21.13
C ILE A 137 2.48 16.95 -22.08
N ILE A 138 2.76 18.17 -21.56
CA ILE A 138 2.86 19.38 -22.38
C ILE A 138 4.01 19.25 -23.40
N SER A 139 5.17 18.78 -22.98
CA SER A 139 6.31 18.59 -23.89
C SER A 139 6.04 17.56 -24.99
N MET A 140 5.22 16.52 -24.72
CA MET A 140 4.78 15.58 -25.73
C MET A 140 3.88 16.25 -26.79
N PHE A 141 2.98 17.14 -26.38
CA PHE A 141 2.15 17.93 -27.29
C PHE A 141 3.00 18.86 -28.14
N GLU A 142 3.99 19.55 -27.58
CA GLU A 142 4.93 20.41 -28.29
C GLU A 142 5.79 19.66 -29.31
N ALA A 143 6.15 18.40 -28.96
CA ALA A 143 6.86 17.49 -29.88
C ALA A 143 5.98 16.91 -31.02
N GLY A 144 4.70 17.33 -31.13
CA GLY A 144 3.76 16.88 -32.15
C GLY A 144 3.19 15.48 -31.92
N LYS A 145 3.46 14.86 -30.75
CA LYS A 145 2.90 13.55 -30.39
C LYS A 145 1.55 13.73 -29.70
N ILE A 146 0.47 13.71 -30.48
CA ILE A 146 -0.89 14.00 -29.98
C ILE A 146 -1.58 12.75 -29.42
N VAL A 147 -1.37 11.58 -30.05
CA VAL A 147 -2.10 10.34 -29.73
C VAL A 147 -1.74 9.79 -28.34
N ALA A 148 -0.44 9.74 -28.01
CA ALA A 148 0.03 9.16 -26.75
C ALA A 148 -0.49 9.90 -25.49
N PRO A 149 -0.39 11.23 -25.36
CA PRO A 149 -0.90 11.94 -24.18
C PRO A 149 -2.43 11.93 -24.09
N ILE A 150 -3.17 11.98 -25.21
CA ILE A 150 -4.63 11.87 -25.18
C ILE A 150 -5.04 10.47 -24.69
N LEU A 151 -4.43 9.41 -25.23
CA LEU A 151 -4.70 8.05 -24.79
C LEU A 151 -4.39 7.84 -23.30
N PHE A 152 -3.27 8.41 -22.83
CA PHE A 152 -2.90 8.37 -21.41
C PHE A 152 -3.95 9.06 -20.53
N ILE A 153 -4.42 10.25 -20.89
CA ILE A 153 -5.44 10.99 -20.12
C ILE A 153 -6.75 10.19 -20.07
N VAL A 154 -7.21 9.67 -21.22
CA VAL A 154 -8.46 8.89 -21.29
C VAL A 154 -8.36 7.62 -20.43
N VAL A 155 -7.25 6.88 -20.55
CA VAL A 155 -7.04 5.67 -19.75
C VAL A 155 -6.96 6.00 -18.27
N SER A 156 -6.26 7.07 -17.88
CA SER A 156 -6.17 7.51 -16.48
C SER A 156 -7.53 7.89 -15.90
N LEU A 157 -8.40 8.54 -16.66
CA LEU A 157 -9.77 8.85 -16.25
C LEU A 157 -10.62 7.58 -16.08
N ILE A 158 -10.53 6.63 -17.02
CA ILE A 158 -11.23 5.34 -16.90
C ILE A 158 -10.76 4.59 -15.65
N MET A 159 -9.45 4.56 -15.41
CA MET A 159 -8.88 3.94 -14.21
C MET A 159 -9.40 4.61 -12.93
N LEU A 160 -9.42 5.93 -12.88
CA LEU A 160 -9.91 6.69 -11.73
C LEU A 160 -11.36 6.35 -11.41
N VAL A 161 -12.25 6.37 -12.41
CA VAL A 161 -13.66 5.98 -12.24
C VAL A 161 -13.78 4.52 -11.79
N GLY A 162 -13.01 3.61 -12.39
CA GLY A 162 -12.99 2.21 -12.00
C GLY A 162 -12.55 1.99 -10.55
N ILE A 163 -11.50 2.68 -10.11
CA ILE A 163 -10.98 2.59 -8.73
C ILE A 163 -12.04 3.08 -7.73
N VAL A 164 -12.65 4.24 -7.97
CA VAL A 164 -13.70 4.78 -7.10
C VAL A 164 -14.86 3.80 -6.99
N TYR A 165 -15.35 3.29 -8.12
CA TYR A 165 -16.48 2.37 -8.15
C TYR A 165 -16.20 1.05 -7.40
N VAL A 166 -15.02 0.46 -7.58
CA VAL A 166 -14.67 -0.81 -6.93
C VAL A 166 -14.29 -0.63 -5.46
N ASN A 167 -13.72 0.53 -5.09
CA ASN A 167 -13.40 0.83 -3.70
C ASN A 167 -14.65 1.00 -2.83
N ASP A 168 -15.72 1.56 -3.40
CA ASP A 168 -17.01 1.71 -2.71
C ASP A 168 -17.90 0.46 -2.83
N ALA A 169 -17.51 -0.48 -3.70
CA ALA A 169 -18.28 -1.71 -3.88
C ALA A 169 -18.20 -2.61 -2.64
N GLU A 170 -19.37 -3.01 -2.14
CA GLU A 170 -19.49 -3.91 -1.00
C GLU A 170 -20.48 -5.04 -1.29
N ARG A 171 -20.17 -6.23 -0.81
CA ARG A 171 -21.11 -7.35 -0.78
C ARG A 171 -21.82 -7.37 0.56
N ARG A 172 -23.12 -7.17 0.56
CA ARG A 172 -23.95 -7.20 1.76
C ARG A 172 -24.46 -8.61 2.01
N LEU A 173 -24.00 -9.25 3.10
CA LEU A 173 -24.54 -10.53 3.54
C LEU A 173 -25.72 -10.28 4.48
N PRO A 174 -26.94 -10.84 4.22
CA PRO A 174 -28.06 -10.64 5.10
C PRO A 174 -27.85 -11.35 6.44
N VAL A 175 -28.06 -10.62 7.52
CA VAL A 175 -28.00 -11.13 8.90
C VAL A 175 -29.31 -10.85 9.59
N GLN A 176 -29.88 -11.85 10.24
CA GLN A 176 -31.09 -11.74 11.05
C GLN A 176 -30.74 -11.90 12.52
N TYR A 177 -31.22 -10.97 13.34
CA TYR A 177 -31.11 -11.08 14.80
C TYR A 177 -32.40 -11.62 15.40
N ALA A 178 -32.27 -12.51 16.38
CA ALA A 178 -33.41 -13.06 17.08
C ALA A 178 -34.24 -11.97 17.75
N LYS A 179 -35.57 -12.05 17.60
CA LYS A 179 -36.49 -11.15 18.29
C LYS A 179 -36.44 -11.44 19.80
N ARG A 180 -36.17 -10.42 20.61
CA ARG A 180 -36.32 -10.52 22.06
C ARG A 180 -37.57 -9.83 22.48
N VAL A 181 -38.40 -10.55 23.24
CA VAL A 181 -39.58 -9.98 23.89
C VAL A 181 -39.21 -9.62 25.32
N VAL A 182 -39.25 -8.32 25.65
CA VAL A 182 -39.01 -7.81 27.00
C VAL A 182 -40.32 -7.17 27.46
N GLY A 183 -41.05 -7.91 28.33
CA GLY A 183 -42.42 -7.51 28.74
C GLY A 183 -43.40 -7.56 27.58
N ARG A 184 -44.15 -6.46 27.36
CA ARG A 184 -45.15 -6.31 26.26
C ARG A 184 -44.54 -5.75 24.96
N LYS A 185 -43.27 -5.38 24.92
CA LYS A 185 -42.62 -4.80 23.73
C LYS A 185 -41.69 -5.79 23.07
N MET A 186 -41.83 -5.97 21.77
CA MET A 186 -40.90 -6.73 20.93
C MET A 186 -39.74 -5.82 20.54
N TYR A 187 -38.50 -6.21 20.94
CA TYR A 187 -37.27 -5.58 20.51
C TYR A 187 -36.49 -6.54 19.60
N GLY A 188 -35.94 -6.03 18.48
CA GLY A 188 -35.16 -6.82 17.53
C GLY A 188 -36.01 -7.29 16.34
N GLY A 189 -35.40 -8.11 15.51
CA GLY A 189 -35.98 -8.58 14.25
C GLY A 189 -35.69 -7.71 13.05
N ASN A 190 -34.81 -6.70 13.21
CA ASN A 190 -34.31 -5.96 12.07
C ASN A 190 -33.38 -6.83 11.25
N GLN A 191 -33.61 -6.88 9.95
CA GLN A 191 -32.68 -7.42 9.00
C GLN A 191 -31.55 -6.40 8.84
N THR A 192 -30.34 -6.80 9.23
CA THR A 192 -29.13 -6.02 9.00
C THR A 192 -28.27 -6.74 7.99
N PHE A 193 -27.28 -6.05 7.47
CA PHE A 193 -26.35 -6.62 6.52
C PHE A 193 -24.93 -6.55 7.10
N LEU A 194 -24.15 -7.62 6.90
CA LEU A 194 -22.71 -7.61 7.12
C LEU A 194 -22.06 -7.09 5.82
N PRO A 195 -21.58 -5.84 5.79
CA PRO A 195 -20.92 -5.31 4.60
C PRO A 195 -19.50 -5.89 4.49
N MET A 196 -19.18 -6.41 3.31
CA MET A 196 -17.84 -6.91 2.97
C MET A 196 -17.35 -6.12 1.76
N LYS A 197 -16.38 -5.24 1.96
CA LYS A 197 -15.79 -4.44 0.87
C LYS A 197 -15.07 -5.33 -0.14
N VAL A 198 -15.06 -4.96 -1.40
CA VAL A 198 -14.33 -5.68 -2.46
C VAL A 198 -12.82 -5.52 -2.27
N LEU A 199 -12.38 -4.30 -1.95
CA LEU A 199 -10.99 -3.99 -1.61
C LEU A 199 -10.82 -3.93 -0.08
N MET A 200 -10.95 -5.08 0.60
CA MET A 200 -10.82 -5.16 2.07
C MET A 200 -9.44 -4.78 2.58
N THR A 201 -8.44 -5.05 1.80
CA THR A 201 -7.02 -4.85 2.16
C THR A 201 -6.48 -3.50 1.69
N GLY A 202 -7.32 -2.71 1.00
CA GLY A 202 -6.92 -1.43 0.42
C GLY A 202 -5.75 -1.58 -0.55
N VAL A 203 -4.76 -0.71 -0.41
CA VAL A 203 -3.56 -0.65 -1.27
C VAL A 203 -2.38 -1.50 -0.77
N MET A 204 -2.48 -2.10 0.42
CA MET A 204 -1.38 -2.83 1.05
C MET A 204 -0.78 -3.96 0.17
N PRO A 205 -1.58 -4.81 -0.52
CA PRO A 205 -1.03 -5.85 -1.39
C PRO A 205 -0.13 -5.32 -2.49
N ILE A 206 -0.45 -4.15 -3.05
CA ILE A 206 0.34 -3.51 -4.11
C ILE A 206 1.66 -2.99 -3.55
N ILE A 207 1.62 -2.36 -2.36
CA ILE A 207 2.82 -1.84 -1.70
C ILE A 207 3.77 -3.01 -1.40
N PHE A 208 3.25 -4.16 -0.92
CA PHE A 208 4.05 -5.36 -0.66
C PHE A 208 4.62 -5.94 -1.96
N ALA A 209 3.80 -6.11 -2.99
CA ALA A 209 4.26 -6.61 -4.28
C ALA A 209 5.35 -5.70 -4.87
N ASN A 210 5.19 -4.38 -4.79
CA ASN A 210 6.18 -3.41 -5.25
C ASN A 210 7.50 -3.53 -4.47
N SER A 211 7.43 -3.63 -3.14
CA SER A 211 8.61 -3.80 -2.29
C SER A 211 9.37 -5.08 -2.62
N PHE A 212 8.66 -6.19 -2.83
CA PHE A 212 9.28 -7.46 -3.25
C PHE A 212 9.89 -7.39 -4.66
N CYS A 213 9.22 -6.73 -5.60
CA CYS A 213 9.76 -6.51 -6.94
C CYS A 213 10.99 -5.59 -6.94
N MET A 214 11.15 -4.70 -5.96
CA MET A 214 12.33 -3.86 -5.84
C MET A 214 13.55 -4.60 -5.25
N LEU A 215 13.36 -5.71 -4.51
CA LEU A 215 14.46 -6.42 -3.87
C LEU A 215 15.57 -6.87 -4.85
N PRO A 216 15.27 -7.54 -5.99
CA PRO A 216 16.31 -7.93 -6.94
C PRO A 216 17.09 -6.74 -7.48
N SER A 217 16.43 -5.64 -7.80
CA SER A 217 17.06 -4.41 -8.30
C SER A 217 17.94 -3.76 -7.22
N THR A 218 17.49 -3.79 -5.95
CA THR A 218 18.28 -3.31 -4.82
C THR A 218 19.54 -4.17 -4.61
N ILE A 219 19.42 -5.50 -4.66
CA ILE A 219 20.57 -6.41 -4.54
C ILE A 219 21.54 -6.21 -5.72
N ALA A 220 21.02 -6.04 -6.94
CA ALA A 220 21.84 -5.77 -8.12
C ALA A 220 22.62 -4.46 -8.01
N SER A 221 22.10 -3.44 -7.33
CA SER A 221 22.80 -2.17 -7.10
C SER A 221 24.01 -2.31 -6.17
N PHE A 222 24.04 -3.31 -5.28
CA PHE A 222 25.24 -3.62 -4.47
C PHE A 222 26.33 -4.36 -5.24
N LEU A 223 25.96 -4.98 -6.38
CA LEU A 223 26.85 -5.84 -7.15
C LEU A 223 26.89 -5.42 -8.64
N PRO A 224 27.24 -4.17 -8.98
CA PRO A 224 27.01 -3.60 -10.31
C PRO A 224 27.74 -4.32 -11.45
N ASN A 225 28.86 -5.01 -11.17
CA ASN A 225 29.70 -5.67 -12.17
C ASN A 225 29.49 -7.18 -12.25
N THR A 226 28.36 -7.71 -11.76
CA THR A 226 28.08 -9.16 -11.78
C THR A 226 27.09 -9.53 -12.90
N GLY A 227 27.17 -10.79 -13.35
CA GLY A 227 26.18 -11.33 -14.29
C GLY A 227 24.75 -11.27 -13.77
N PHE A 228 24.56 -11.26 -12.45
CA PHE A 228 23.26 -11.07 -11.81
C PHE A 228 22.70 -9.66 -12.07
N ALA A 229 23.52 -8.61 -11.90
CA ALA A 229 23.10 -7.25 -12.16
C ALA A 229 22.70 -7.03 -13.63
N THR A 230 23.49 -7.59 -14.57
CA THR A 230 23.16 -7.54 -16.01
C THR A 230 21.87 -8.29 -16.32
N TRP A 231 21.64 -9.45 -15.70
CA TRP A 231 20.42 -10.21 -15.86
C TRP A 231 19.20 -9.43 -15.33
N VAL A 232 19.29 -8.86 -14.11
CA VAL A 232 18.22 -8.04 -13.51
C VAL A 232 17.92 -6.82 -14.38
N ASN A 233 18.93 -6.10 -14.86
CA ASN A 233 18.74 -4.93 -15.69
C ASN A 233 18.12 -5.27 -17.06
N ASN A 234 18.41 -6.44 -17.62
CA ASN A 234 17.89 -6.84 -18.92
C ASN A 234 16.46 -7.39 -18.86
N TYR A 235 16.09 -8.09 -17.78
CA TYR A 235 14.83 -8.84 -17.69
C TYR A 235 13.89 -8.35 -16.61
N PHE A 236 14.41 -7.66 -15.58
CA PHE A 236 13.65 -7.32 -14.37
C PHE A 236 13.46 -5.80 -14.16
N THR A 237 13.53 -5.04 -15.25
CA THR A 237 13.21 -3.60 -15.24
C THR A 237 11.70 -3.40 -15.39
N SER A 238 11.18 -2.32 -14.85
CA SER A 238 9.73 -1.97 -14.86
C SER A 238 9.10 -1.96 -16.26
N ASP A 239 9.90 -1.78 -17.32
CA ASP A 239 9.42 -1.74 -18.71
C ASP A 239 9.33 -3.14 -19.35
N LYS A 240 9.75 -4.19 -18.66
CA LYS A 240 9.80 -5.55 -19.22
C LYS A 240 8.57 -6.36 -18.85
N PRO A 241 8.05 -7.20 -19.78
CA PRO A 241 6.86 -8.02 -19.55
C PRO A 241 7.03 -9.02 -18.39
N VAL A 242 8.26 -9.50 -18.16
CA VAL A 242 8.57 -10.42 -17.05
C VAL A 242 8.28 -9.78 -15.71
N TYR A 243 8.68 -8.50 -15.53
CA TYR A 243 8.37 -7.74 -14.33
C TYR A 243 6.85 -7.60 -14.13
N GLY A 244 6.11 -7.25 -15.19
CA GLY A 244 4.65 -7.09 -15.12
C GLY A 244 3.93 -8.37 -14.73
N ILE A 245 4.31 -9.53 -15.30
CA ILE A 245 3.72 -10.83 -14.97
C ILE A 245 4.00 -11.20 -13.50
N LEU A 246 5.25 -11.06 -13.06
CA LEU A 246 5.62 -11.38 -11.69
C LEU A 246 4.90 -10.43 -10.69
N PHE A 247 4.84 -9.15 -11.00
CA PHE A 247 4.15 -8.15 -10.20
C PHE A 247 2.66 -8.48 -10.06
N PHE A 248 1.99 -8.88 -11.14
CA PHE A 248 0.59 -9.33 -11.11
C PHE A 248 0.38 -10.54 -10.20
N LEU A 249 1.23 -11.55 -10.34
CA LEU A 249 1.16 -12.76 -9.49
C LEU A 249 1.41 -12.43 -8.02
N LEU A 250 2.36 -11.54 -7.73
CA LEU A 250 2.63 -11.09 -6.36
C LEU A 250 1.45 -10.30 -5.78
N ILE A 251 0.78 -9.45 -6.55
CA ILE A 251 -0.44 -8.74 -6.09
C ILE A 251 -1.52 -9.76 -5.70
N ILE A 252 -1.78 -10.78 -6.53
CA ILE A 252 -2.75 -11.82 -6.20
C ILE A 252 -2.33 -12.55 -4.93
N PHE A 253 -1.09 -12.98 -4.83
CA PHE A 253 -0.56 -13.69 -3.67
C PHE A 253 -0.70 -12.85 -2.39
N PHE A 254 -0.24 -11.61 -2.39
CA PHE A 254 -0.32 -10.74 -1.22
C PHE A 254 -1.74 -10.34 -0.86
N ASN A 255 -2.64 -10.20 -1.83
CA ASN A 255 -4.04 -9.91 -1.54
C ASN A 255 -4.70 -11.07 -0.78
N TYR A 256 -4.51 -12.32 -1.22
CA TYR A 256 -5.00 -13.49 -0.50
C TYR A 256 -4.35 -13.65 0.86
N PHE A 257 -3.04 -13.46 0.92
CA PHE A 257 -2.28 -13.51 2.16
C PHE A 257 -2.82 -12.50 3.18
N TYR A 258 -2.98 -11.24 2.78
CA TYR A 258 -3.42 -10.18 3.67
C TYR A 258 -4.85 -10.37 4.15
N VAL A 259 -5.76 -10.80 3.28
CA VAL A 259 -7.14 -11.14 3.67
C VAL A 259 -7.16 -12.29 4.68
N SER A 260 -6.35 -13.34 4.48
CA SER A 260 -6.30 -14.48 5.41
C SER A 260 -5.79 -14.11 6.80
N VAL A 261 -4.96 -13.08 6.90
CA VAL A 261 -4.41 -12.57 8.16
C VAL A 261 -5.35 -11.59 8.86
N SER A 262 -5.98 -10.70 8.08
CA SER A 262 -6.81 -9.61 8.62
C SER A 262 -8.22 -10.05 8.97
N TYR A 263 -8.71 -11.12 8.36
CA TYR A 263 -10.10 -11.57 8.54
C TYR A 263 -10.15 -13.04 8.92
N ASP A 264 -10.54 -13.30 10.17
CA ASP A 264 -10.82 -14.67 10.64
C ASP A 264 -12.32 -14.97 10.50
N PRO A 265 -12.73 -15.83 9.53
CA PRO A 265 -14.13 -16.20 9.35
C PRO A 265 -14.74 -16.90 10.56
N VAL A 266 -13.94 -17.60 11.35
CA VAL A 266 -14.41 -18.32 12.56
C VAL A 266 -14.73 -17.30 13.66
N GLU A 267 -13.86 -16.32 13.86
CA GLU A 267 -14.10 -15.27 14.84
C GLU A 267 -15.33 -14.44 14.47
N ILE A 268 -15.51 -14.07 13.20
CA ILE A 268 -16.68 -13.34 12.70
C ILE A 268 -17.96 -14.15 12.94
N ALA A 269 -17.96 -15.45 12.62
CA ALA A 269 -19.12 -16.34 12.84
C ALA A 269 -19.47 -16.47 14.32
N ASN A 270 -18.45 -16.63 15.20
CA ASN A 270 -18.62 -16.71 16.64
C ASN A 270 -19.18 -15.39 17.23
N ASN A 271 -18.69 -14.26 16.75
CA ASN A 271 -19.18 -12.95 17.19
C ASN A 271 -20.64 -12.72 16.75
N LEU A 272 -21.01 -13.13 15.52
CA LEU A 272 -22.41 -13.13 15.08
C LEU A 272 -23.28 -14.01 15.98
N GLN A 273 -22.85 -15.23 16.29
CA GLN A 273 -23.59 -16.16 17.15
C GLN A 273 -23.75 -15.62 18.58
N LYS A 274 -22.68 -15.08 19.18
CA LYS A 274 -22.75 -14.48 20.52
C LYS A 274 -23.73 -13.32 20.60
N ASN A 275 -23.85 -12.54 19.52
CA ASN A 275 -24.80 -11.43 19.44
C ASN A 275 -26.21 -11.85 19.00
N GLY A 276 -26.48 -13.16 18.87
CA GLY A 276 -27.78 -13.70 18.46
C GLY A 276 -28.12 -13.46 16.97
N GLY A 277 -27.08 -13.16 16.15
CA GLY A 277 -27.19 -13.02 14.70
C GLY A 277 -27.06 -14.35 13.99
N SER A 278 -27.83 -14.55 12.92
CA SER A 278 -27.76 -15.73 12.04
C SER A 278 -27.88 -15.31 10.59
N ILE A 279 -27.26 -16.07 9.69
CA ILE A 279 -27.45 -15.89 8.25
C ILE A 279 -28.66 -16.75 7.83
N PRO A 280 -29.67 -16.19 7.14
CA PRO A 280 -30.84 -16.93 6.72
C PRO A 280 -30.46 -18.18 5.90
N GLY A 281 -30.99 -19.34 6.29
CA GLY A 281 -30.75 -20.60 5.61
C GLY A 281 -29.44 -21.31 5.99
N ILE A 282 -28.64 -20.76 6.89
CA ILE A 282 -27.36 -21.34 7.33
C ILE A 282 -27.37 -21.51 8.85
N ARG A 283 -26.95 -22.69 9.32
CA ARG A 283 -26.85 -22.96 10.78
C ARG A 283 -25.74 -22.08 11.40
N PRO A 284 -25.98 -21.50 12.60
CA PRO A 284 -24.95 -20.76 13.32
C PRO A 284 -23.75 -21.65 13.65
N GLY A 285 -22.55 -21.03 13.76
CA GLY A 285 -21.30 -21.72 14.07
C GLY A 285 -20.46 -22.03 12.84
N GLU A 286 -19.90 -23.21 12.76
CA GLU A 286 -18.94 -23.59 11.70
C GLU A 286 -19.51 -23.49 10.27
N PRO A 287 -20.77 -23.90 9.95
CA PRO A 287 -21.33 -23.69 8.62
C PRO A 287 -21.37 -22.21 8.20
N THR A 288 -21.63 -21.31 9.16
CA THR A 288 -21.59 -19.85 8.92
C THR A 288 -20.16 -19.40 8.63
N ALA A 289 -19.15 -19.89 9.35
CA ALA A 289 -17.75 -19.58 9.09
C ALA A 289 -17.31 -20.04 7.69
N GLN A 290 -17.71 -21.25 7.28
CA GLN A 290 -17.41 -21.78 5.94
C GLN A 290 -18.07 -20.95 4.83
N TYR A 291 -19.30 -20.50 5.03
CA TYR A 291 -19.99 -19.64 4.08
C TYR A 291 -19.31 -18.26 3.93
N ILE A 292 -18.94 -17.65 5.08
CA ILE A 292 -18.19 -16.39 5.09
C ILE A 292 -16.85 -16.57 4.38
N LYS A 293 -16.08 -17.64 4.70
CA LYS A 293 -14.80 -17.96 4.03
C LYS A 293 -14.95 -18.08 2.52
N LYS A 294 -15.98 -18.80 2.06
CA LYS A 294 -16.25 -18.95 0.62
C LYS A 294 -16.60 -17.62 -0.06
N SER A 295 -17.34 -16.76 0.64
CA SER A 295 -17.68 -15.41 0.15
C SER A 295 -16.46 -14.51 0.11
N LEU A 296 -15.62 -14.51 1.18
CA LEU A 296 -14.35 -13.80 1.24
C LEU A 296 -13.44 -14.17 0.07
N ASN A 297 -13.20 -15.46 -0.15
CA ASN A 297 -12.31 -15.93 -1.22
C ASN A 297 -12.75 -15.45 -2.62
N LYS A 298 -14.06 -15.42 -2.89
CA LYS A 298 -14.58 -14.95 -4.18
C LYS A 298 -14.38 -13.45 -4.37
N ILE A 299 -14.64 -12.68 -3.31
CA ILE A 299 -14.46 -11.21 -3.32
C ILE A 299 -12.98 -10.87 -3.45
N THR A 300 -12.12 -11.58 -2.70
CA THR A 300 -10.67 -11.41 -2.74
C THR A 300 -10.10 -11.68 -4.12
N LEU A 301 -10.57 -12.73 -4.81
CA LEU A 301 -10.14 -13.02 -6.18
C LEU A 301 -10.46 -11.88 -7.14
N PHE A 302 -11.69 -11.37 -7.08
CA PHE A 302 -12.12 -10.26 -7.92
C PHE A 302 -11.30 -9.00 -7.63
N GLY A 303 -11.13 -8.65 -6.35
CA GLY A 303 -10.30 -7.51 -5.92
C GLY A 303 -8.84 -7.66 -6.37
N ALA A 304 -8.24 -8.86 -6.23
CA ALA A 304 -6.86 -9.12 -6.65
C ALA A 304 -6.65 -8.95 -8.16
N ILE A 305 -7.56 -9.49 -8.98
CA ILE A 305 -7.51 -9.34 -10.44
C ILE A 305 -7.67 -7.87 -10.82
N PHE A 306 -8.60 -7.15 -10.21
CA PHE A 306 -8.81 -5.74 -10.46
C PHE A 306 -7.58 -4.90 -10.12
N LEU A 307 -6.99 -5.09 -8.93
CA LEU A 307 -5.76 -4.42 -8.52
C LEU A 307 -4.60 -4.72 -9.48
N GLY A 308 -4.47 -5.97 -9.89
CA GLY A 308 -3.44 -6.39 -10.82
C GLY A 308 -3.59 -5.75 -12.20
N ILE A 309 -4.80 -5.71 -12.76
CA ILE A 309 -5.07 -5.06 -14.06
C ILE A 309 -4.72 -3.57 -13.99
N ILE A 310 -5.23 -2.85 -12.97
CA ILE A 310 -4.93 -1.42 -12.81
C ILE A 310 -3.44 -1.15 -12.69
N SER A 311 -2.72 -1.99 -11.96
CA SER A 311 -1.29 -1.81 -11.74
C SER A 311 -0.46 -2.01 -13.01
N ILE A 312 -0.87 -2.92 -13.90
CA ILE A 312 -0.13 -3.24 -15.13
C ILE A 312 -0.55 -2.36 -16.31
N LEU A 313 -1.76 -1.81 -16.29
CA LEU A 313 -2.33 -1.06 -17.41
C LEU A 313 -1.44 0.09 -17.91
N PRO A 314 -0.82 0.94 -17.06
CA PRO A 314 0.13 1.95 -17.52
C PRO A 314 1.41 1.38 -18.13
N MET A 315 1.87 0.19 -17.69
CA MET A 315 3.03 -0.47 -18.28
C MET A 315 2.71 -0.94 -19.71
N ILE A 316 1.51 -1.50 -19.92
CA ILE A 316 1.03 -1.89 -21.25
C ILE A 316 0.90 -0.65 -22.14
N LEU A 317 0.38 0.45 -21.60
CA LEU A 317 0.24 1.70 -22.33
C LEU A 317 1.60 2.27 -22.73
N SER A 318 2.58 2.29 -21.84
CA SER A 318 3.95 2.71 -22.12
C SER A 318 4.60 1.83 -23.21
N ALA A 319 4.43 0.51 -23.14
CA ALA A 319 4.93 -0.41 -24.14
C ALA A 319 4.27 -0.21 -25.53
N ALA A 320 2.97 0.12 -25.56
CA ALA A 320 2.21 0.33 -26.79
C ALA A 320 2.53 1.69 -27.46
N THR A 321 2.77 2.74 -26.66
CA THR A 321 3.05 4.09 -27.15
C THR A 321 4.53 4.35 -27.38
N GLY A 322 5.42 3.53 -26.80
CA GLY A 322 6.87 3.74 -26.81
C GLY A 322 7.32 4.92 -25.95
N GLU A 323 6.42 5.49 -25.13
CA GLU A 323 6.68 6.63 -24.27
C GLU A 323 6.62 6.23 -22.79
N SER A 324 7.55 6.71 -21.98
CA SER A 324 7.54 6.48 -20.54
C SER A 324 6.69 7.55 -19.83
N PHE A 325 5.59 7.10 -19.23
CA PHE A 325 4.76 7.98 -18.42
C PHE A 325 5.23 7.93 -16.96
N SER A 326 5.39 9.10 -16.35
CA SER A 326 5.86 9.22 -14.96
C SER A 326 4.86 8.75 -13.91
N LEU A 327 3.57 8.65 -14.27
CA LEU A 327 2.52 8.17 -13.36
C LEU A 327 2.29 6.69 -13.56
N SER A 328 2.55 5.90 -12.52
CA SER A 328 2.22 4.48 -12.51
C SER A 328 0.75 4.26 -12.07
N GLY A 329 0.14 3.17 -12.49
CA GLY A 329 -1.21 2.79 -12.03
C GLY A 329 -1.29 2.64 -10.51
N ASN A 330 -0.20 2.22 -9.89
CA ASN A 330 -0.06 2.14 -8.45
C ASN A 330 -0.21 3.51 -7.78
N SER A 331 0.39 4.54 -8.35
CA SER A 331 0.31 5.92 -7.82
C SER A 331 -1.12 6.45 -7.87
N LEU A 332 -1.84 6.25 -8.98
CA LEU A 332 -3.25 6.64 -9.09
C LEU A 332 -4.12 5.89 -8.06
N LEU A 333 -3.93 4.60 -7.94
CA LEU A 333 -4.69 3.77 -7.00
C LEU A 333 -4.44 4.20 -5.55
N ILE A 334 -3.19 4.43 -5.17
CA ILE A 334 -2.82 4.90 -3.83
C ILE A 334 -3.48 6.25 -3.54
N VAL A 335 -3.37 7.21 -4.47
CA VAL A 335 -3.94 8.56 -4.30
C VAL A 335 -5.46 8.48 -4.11
N VAL A 336 -6.17 7.79 -4.99
CA VAL A 336 -7.64 7.70 -4.93
C VAL A 336 -8.10 6.98 -3.67
N SER A 337 -7.46 5.86 -3.30
CA SER A 337 -7.82 5.12 -2.09
C SER A 337 -7.62 5.94 -0.83
N ILE A 338 -6.53 6.71 -0.74
CA ILE A 338 -6.26 7.58 0.42
C ILE A 338 -7.29 8.71 0.50
N ILE A 339 -7.65 9.33 -0.62
CA ILE A 339 -8.68 10.37 -0.66
C ILE A 339 -10.02 9.82 -0.16
N LEU A 340 -10.44 8.64 -0.64
CA LEU A 340 -11.70 8.02 -0.24
C LEU A 340 -11.69 7.61 1.24
N GLU A 341 -10.60 6.99 1.73
CA GLU A 341 -10.44 6.62 3.12
C GLU A 341 -10.48 7.85 4.04
N THR A 342 -9.75 8.89 3.68
CA THR A 342 -9.73 10.16 4.44
C THR A 342 -11.09 10.85 4.44
N SER A 343 -11.79 10.85 3.31
CA SER A 343 -13.14 11.40 3.20
C SER A 343 -14.13 10.68 4.12
N LEU A 344 -14.09 9.35 4.16
CA LEU A 344 -14.94 8.54 5.05
C LEU A 344 -14.63 8.81 6.53
N LEU A 345 -13.35 8.92 6.90
CA LEU A 345 -12.94 9.26 8.26
C LEU A 345 -13.40 10.66 8.67
N LEU A 346 -13.27 11.65 7.79
CA LEU A 346 -13.78 12.99 8.00
C LEU A 346 -15.28 13.01 8.21
N GLN A 347 -16.04 12.32 7.35
CA GLN A 347 -17.49 12.20 7.50
C GLN A 347 -17.90 11.57 8.82
N SER A 348 -17.19 10.52 9.26
CA SER A 348 -17.46 9.87 10.55
C SER A 348 -17.21 10.80 11.74
N GLN A 349 -16.14 11.60 11.69
CA GLN A 349 -15.82 12.57 12.74
C GLN A 349 -16.82 13.73 12.79
N VAL A 350 -17.26 14.24 11.63
CA VAL A 350 -18.30 15.27 11.52
C VAL A 350 -19.62 14.76 12.11
N ASN A 351 -20.02 13.56 11.73
CA ASN A 351 -21.25 12.95 12.24
C ASN A 351 -21.21 12.75 13.76
N MET A 352 -20.08 12.34 14.33
CA MET A 352 -19.94 12.22 15.78
C MET A 352 -20.06 13.56 16.51
N ARG A 353 -19.60 14.66 15.92
CA ARG A 353 -19.76 16.00 16.52
C ARG A 353 -21.21 16.48 16.48
N HIS A 354 -21.97 16.19 15.45
CA HIS A 354 -23.40 16.52 15.38
C HIS A 354 -24.23 15.79 16.42
N TYR A 355 -23.87 14.54 16.78
CA TYR A 355 -24.58 13.79 17.83
C TYR A 355 -24.33 14.35 19.26
N LYS A 356 -23.19 14.96 19.53
CA LYS A 356 -22.93 15.60 20.83
C LYS A 356 -23.77 16.85 21.09
N GLY A 357 -24.17 17.58 20.06
CA GLY A 357 -25.04 18.75 20.19
C GLY A 357 -26.52 18.44 20.47
N PHE A 358 -26.92 17.16 20.50
CA PHE A 358 -28.29 16.74 20.84
C PHE A 358 -28.43 16.31 22.32
N LEU A 359 -27.33 16.27 23.08
CA LEU A 359 -27.28 15.85 24.47
C LEU A 359 -26.93 17.00 25.43
N GLU A 360 -26.70 18.22 24.92
CA GLU A 360 -26.70 19.48 25.62
C GLU A 360 -28.02 20.24 25.38
#